data_ab87e9d4adf37d4e4c9619329c8b83f9
#
_entry.id   ab87e9d4adf37d4e4c9619329c8b83f9
#
_cell.length_a   1.000
_cell.length_b   1.000
_cell.length_c   1.000
_cell.angle_alpha   90.00
_cell.angle_beta   90.00
_cell.angle_gamma   90.00
#
_symmetry.space_group_name_H-M   'P 1'
#
loop_
_entity.id
_entity.type
_entity.pdbx_description
1 polymer ?
#
loop_
_entity_poly.entity_id
_entity_poly.type
_entity_poly.pdbx_seq_one_letter_code
_entity_poly.pdbx_strand_id
1 'polypeptide(L)'
;MKKYIVIFSLLIGTVQAQPKKPTGFHIEGHIKGLSENSFVALTDANKPTDTLARGTVRDGVFILSGQVTEPNLVILNFGSANKKAPVFIGNETVTLYGDIENLNGIQVKGSPSESDFQFFEQDFNPFFARINQLSQLANSPDAALKKDSIGDAYQFTVMTIQLKVDSFIQKRGSSYVSPFLLVVVNQLSDDVFLLEKRYQSLSPEVQQSMYGKYIREQIDNGKIGAVGTEAMDFIQTDTSGSPVSLSSFKGKYVLVDFWASWCKPCRMENPNLVAAYERFKAKNFTVLSVSLDRSRDAWVKAIQDDKLVWSQVSDLKFWNNAVAMQYRIQQIPQNFLIDPNGKIVGKNLRGTDLDSRLCALLGCN
;
A
#
# COMPACT_ATOMS: atom_id res chain seq x y z
N MET A 1 57.42 3.17 59.06
CA MET A 1 56.20 3.93 58.79
C MET A 1 56.32 4.44 57.34
N LYS A 2 55.67 3.77 56.35
CA LYS A 2 55.64 4.19 54.94
C LYS A 2 54.34 4.96 54.70
N LYS A 3 54.43 6.24 54.35
CA LYS A 3 53.32 7.12 53.99
C LYS A 3 52.96 6.85 52.54
N TYR A 4 51.75 6.44 52.23
CA TYR A 4 51.17 6.37 50.90
C TYR A 4 50.49 7.70 50.60
N ILE A 5 50.95 8.41 49.53
CA ILE A 5 50.30 9.58 48.97
C ILE A 5 49.31 9.08 47.94
N VAL A 6 48.00 9.30 48.16
CA VAL A 6 46.96 9.04 47.19
C VAL A 6 46.78 10.30 46.35
N ILE A 7 47.11 10.22 45.06
CA ILE A 7 46.86 11.29 44.10
C ILE A 7 45.44 11.11 43.54
N PHE A 8 44.54 12.04 43.86
CA PHE A 8 43.20 12.13 43.33
C PHE A 8 43.25 12.86 41.98
N SER A 9 43.20 12.17 40.84
CA SER A 9 43.06 12.78 39.52
C SER A 9 41.61 13.18 39.29
N LEU A 10 41.32 14.49 39.28
CA LEU A 10 40.04 15.05 38.83
C LEU A 10 39.93 14.86 37.30
N LEU A 11 39.09 13.94 36.85
CA LEU A 11 38.64 13.88 35.49
C LEU A 11 37.57 14.95 35.27
N ILE A 12 38.00 16.08 34.68
CA ILE A 12 37.07 17.14 34.18
C ILE A 12 36.44 16.59 32.90
N GLY A 13 35.27 15.98 33.01
CA GLY A 13 34.45 15.58 31.88
C GLY A 13 33.91 16.83 31.18
N THR A 14 34.40 17.13 29.97
CA THR A 14 33.79 18.12 29.09
C THR A 14 32.44 17.61 28.64
N VAL A 15 31.34 18.12 29.21
CA VAL A 15 30.00 17.91 28.71
C VAL A 15 29.90 18.65 27.37
N GLN A 16 30.06 17.95 26.26
CA GLN A 16 29.73 18.47 24.96
C GLN A 16 28.19 18.66 24.92
N ALA A 17 27.76 19.91 24.91
CA ALA A 17 26.35 20.22 24.69
C ALA A 17 25.94 19.69 23.31
N GLN A 18 25.00 18.75 23.27
CA GLN A 18 24.41 18.31 22.03
C GLN A 18 23.77 19.52 21.33
N PRO A 19 24.02 19.72 20.02
CA PRO A 19 23.39 20.82 19.30
C PRO A 19 21.87 20.69 19.42
N LYS A 20 21.20 21.74 19.89
CA LYS A 20 19.72 21.78 19.91
C LYS A 20 19.22 21.57 18.49
N LYS A 21 18.32 20.58 18.29
CA LYS A 21 17.60 20.44 17.02
C LYS A 21 16.95 21.79 16.66
N PRO A 22 17.07 22.26 15.41
CA PRO A 22 16.41 23.49 14.97
C PRO A 22 14.90 23.40 15.24
N THR A 23 14.31 24.50 15.68
CA THR A 23 12.87 24.57 15.97
C THR A 23 12.00 24.71 14.72
N GLY A 24 12.61 24.90 13.54
CA GLY A 24 11.96 25.02 12.24
C GLY A 24 12.96 24.85 11.11
N PHE A 25 12.48 24.91 9.88
CA PHE A 25 13.35 24.93 8.70
C PHE A 25 13.73 26.36 8.31
N HIS A 26 14.91 26.45 7.72
CA HIS A 26 15.41 27.69 7.07
C HIS A 26 16.01 27.29 5.72
N ILE A 27 15.40 27.74 4.63
CA ILE A 27 15.81 27.43 3.25
C ILE A 27 16.33 28.72 2.60
N GLU A 28 17.57 28.70 2.14
CA GLU A 28 18.17 29.70 1.28
C GLU A 28 18.31 29.15 -0.14
N GLY A 29 17.63 29.76 -1.10
CA GLY A 29 17.58 29.26 -2.49
C GLY A 29 18.29 30.20 -3.45
N HIS A 30 19.26 29.64 -4.22
CA HIS A 30 20.03 30.29 -5.28
C HIS A 30 19.65 29.63 -6.62
N ILE A 31 18.56 30.10 -7.22
CA ILE A 31 18.02 29.51 -8.47
C ILE A 31 18.19 30.54 -9.60
N LYS A 32 19.05 30.23 -10.56
CA LYS A 32 19.26 31.05 -11.75
C LYS A 32 17.98 31.20 -12.57
N GLY A 33 17.80 32.36 -13.19
CA GLY A 33 16.67 32.65 -14.10
C GLY A 33 15.38 33.03 -13.38
N LEU A 34 15.34 33.16 -12.06
CA LEU A 34 14.20 33.71 -11.34
C LEU A 34 14.14 35.22 -11.53
N SER A 35 12.95 35.74 -11.80
CA SER A 35 12.71 37.18 -11.94
C SER A 35 12.81 37.89 -10.59
N GLU A 36 13.41 39.06 -10.56
CA GLU A 36 13.47 39.92 -9.36
C GLU A 36 12.06 40.26 -8.86
N ASN A 37 11.87 40.28 -7.56
CA ASN A 37 10.60 40.48 -6.86
C ASN A 37 9.54 39.41 -7.13
N SER A 38 9.85 38.30 -7.85
CA SER A 38 8.96 37.16 -7.94
C SER A 38 8.88 36.44 -6.57
N PHE A 39 7.78 35.72 -6.34
CA PHE A 39 7.63 34.97 -5.09
C PHE A 39 7.84 33.47 -5.30
N VAL A 40 8.38 32.84 -4.26
CA VAL A 40 8.52 31.40 -4.12
C VAL A 40 7.69 30.96 -2.92
N ALA A 41 6.90 29.90 -3.10
CA ALA A 41 6.12 29.33 -2.01
C ALA A 41 6.51 27.86 -1.79
N LEU A 42 6.45 27.43 -0.53
CA LEU A 42 6.62 26.03 -0.13
C LEU A 42 5.28 25.51 0.31
N THR A 43 4.84 24.39 -0.27
CA THR A 43 3.58 23.72 0.08
C THR A 43 3.82 22.28 0.47
N ASP A 44 2.96 21.72 1.33
CA ASP A 44 2.95 20.29 1.65
C ASP A 44 2.50 19.48 0.42
N ALA A 45 3.27 18.47 0.02
CA ALA A 45 2.91 17.62 -1.12
C ALA A 45 1.61 16.83 -0.90
N ASN A 46 1.30 16.50 0.36
CA ASN A 46 0.10 15.74 0.74
C ASN A 46 -1.12 16.63 0.99
N LYS A 47 -0.88 17.94 1.20
CA LYS A 47 -1.92 18.97 1.37
C LYS A 47 -1.57 20.20 0.53
N PRO A 48 -1.74 20.15 -0.80
CA PRO A 48 -1.25 21.21 -1.70
C PRO A 48 -1.83 22.61 -1.44
N THR A 49 -2.91 22.71 -0.70
CA THR A 49 -3.53 23.98 -0.26
C THR A 49 -2.78 24.61 0.91
N ASP A 50 -2.02 23.82 1.67
CA ASP A 50 -1.31 24.27 2.86
C ASP A 50 0.03 24.89 2.47
N THR A 51 0.11 26.22 2.53
CA THR A 51 1.37 26.96 2.32
C THR A 51 2.16 27.00 3.62
N LEU A 52 3.33 26.36 3.62
CA LEU A 52 4.23 26.29 4.77
C LEU A 52 5.10 27.54 4.92
N ALA A 53 5.50 28.14 3.80
CA ALA A 53 6.29 29.37 3.78
C ALA A 53 6.15 30.10 2.44
N ARG A 54 6.42 31.42 2.46
CA ARG A 54 6.54 32.26 1.25
C ARG A 54 7.75 33.19 1.40
N GLY A 55 8.45 33.41 0.28
CA GLY A 55 9.56 34.35 0.18
C GLY A 55 9.55 35.07 -1.15
N THR A 56 10.24 36.19 -1.21
CA THR A 56 10.41 36.99 -2.43
C THR A 56 11.85 36.88 -2.89
N VAL A 57 12.07 36.77 -4.20
CA VAL A 57 13.40 36.78 -4.81
C VAL A 57 14.00 38.18 -4.77
N ARG A 58 15.21 38.29 -4.21
CA ARG A 58 16.02 39.53 -4.18
C ARG A 58 17.46 39.17 -4.49
N ASP A 59 18.05 39.86 -5.43
CA ASP A 59 19.43 39.62 -5.89
C ASP A 59 19.67 38.13 -6.29
N GLY A 60 18.66 37.50 -6.87
CA GLY A 60 18.71 36.08 -7.27
C GLY A 60 18.58 35.04 -6.14
N VAL A 61 18.29 35.50 -4.91
CA VAL A 61 18.16 34.67 -3.71
C VAL A 61 16.76 34.78 -3.13
N PHE A 62 16.23 33.68 -2.60
CA PHE A 62 15.02 33.69 -1.76
C PHE A 62 15.27 32.98 -0.43
N ILE A 63 14.53 33.37 0.59
CA ILE A 63 14.58 32.78 1.92
C ILE A 63 13.17 32.30 2.28
N LEU A 64 13.06 31.06 2.74
CA LEU A 64 11.83 30.46 3.28
C LEU A 64 12.11 29.98 4.70
N SER A 65 11.26 30.34 5.63
CA SER A 65 11.34 29.86 7.01
C SER A 65 9.97 29.44 7.49
N GLY A 66 9.92 28.35 8.24
CA GLY A 66 8.70 27.77 8.75
C GLY A 66 8.98 26.55 9.62
N GLN A 67 7.98 25.75 9.83
CA GLN A 67 8.08 24.54 10.66
C GLN A 67 7.28 23.40 10.03
N VAL A 68 7.82 22.18 10.11
CA VAL A 68 7.11 20.93 9.81
C VAL A 68 7.12 20.04 11.06
N THR A 69 6.16 19.16 11.17
CA THR A 69 6.08 18.21 12.30
C THR A 69 7.17 17.14 12.23
N GLU A 70 7.51 16.76 11.00
CA GLU A 70 8.51 15.73 10.69
C GLU A 70 9.06 15.95 9.26
N PRO A 71 10.20 15.35 8.89
CA PRO A 71 10.68 15.37 7.51
C PRO A 71 9.62 14.83 6.54
N ASN A 72 9.33 15.59 5.48
CA ASN A 72 8.26 15.30 4.54
C ASN A 72 8.58 15.81 3.14
N LEU A 73 7.86 15.25 2.14
CA LEU A 73 7.89 15.76 0.77
C LEU A 73 7.13 17.09 0.71
N VAL A 74 7.81 18.13 0.25
CA VAL A 74 7.24 19.46 0.04
C VAL A 74 7.51 19.91 -1.39
N ILE A 75 6.73 20.87 -1.88
CA ILE A 75 6.83 21.38 -3.24
C ILE A 75 7.23 22.85 -3.20
N LEU A 76 8.37 23.17 -3.80
CA LEU A 76 8.75 24.51 -4.15
C LEU A 76 7.93 24.96 -5.37
N ASN A 77 7.21 26.05 -5.24
CA ASN A 77 6.39 26.63 -6.31
C ASN A 77 7.00 27.97 -6.73
N PHE A 78 7.48 28.05 -7.96
CA PHE A 78 8.06 29.26 -8.57
C PHE A 78 6.98 29.96 -9.38
N GLY A 79 6.23 30.86 -8.72
CA GLY A 79 5.00 31.43 -9.24
C GLY A 79 5.15 32.13 -10.60
N SER A 80 6.20 32.92 -10.81
CA SER A 80 6.46 33.64 -12.06
C SER A 80 6.77 32.72 -13.25
N ALA A 81 7.41 31.59 -13.00
CA ALA A 81 7.79 30.60 -14.01
C ALA A 81 6.75 29.49 -14.19
N ASN A 82 5.72 29.43 -13.34
CA ASN A 82 4.74 28.34 -13.28
C ASN A 82 5.41 26.94 -13.21
N LYS A 83 6.54 26.85 -12.53
CA LYS A 83 7.32 25.63 -12.36
C LYS A 83 7.32 25.17 -10.90
N LYS A 84 7.54 23.87 -10.70
CA LYS A 84 7.53 23.23 -9.37
C LYS A 84 8.71 22.28 -9.21
N ALA A 85 9.25 22.19 -7.99
CA ALA A 85 10.29 21.23 -7.65
C ALA A 85 9.93 20.50 -6.33
N PRO A 86 9.91 19.17 -6.29
CA PRO A 86 9.81 18.43 -5.05
C PRO A 86 11.13 18.49 -4.29
N VAL A 87 11.07 18.59 -2.97
CA VAL A 87 12.21 18.44 -2.07
C VAL A 87 11.75 17.76 -0.78
N PHE A 88 12.63 17.00 -0.15
CA PHE A 88 12.29 16.27 1.08
C PHE A 88 13.04 16.89 2.26
N ILE A 89 12.33 17.63 3.11
CA ILE A 89 12.95 18.39 4.20
C ILE A 89 12.26 18.21 5.55
N GLY A 90 13.05 18.36 6.61
CA GLY A 90 12.59 18.50 7.98
C GLY A 90 12.86 19.90 8.54
N ASN A 91 12.91 20.03 9.86
CA ASN A 91 13.30 21.28 10.55
C ASN A 91 14.83 21.41 10.57
N GLU A 92 15.39 21.95 9.52
CA GLU A 92 16.84 22.03 9.28
C GLU A 92 17.19 23.28 8.46
N THR A 93 18.46 23.64 8.43
CA THR A 93 18.97 24.72 7.56
C THR A 93 19.43 24.12 6.24
N VAL A 94 18.84 24.57 5.15
CA VAL A 94 19.00 24.01 3.80
C VAL A 94 19.42 25.10 2.84
N THR A 95 20.39 24.81 1.98
CA THR A 95 20.76 25.68 0.85
C THR A 95 20.47 24.99 -0.47
N LEU A 96 19.74 25.65 -1.36
CA LEU A 96 19.37 25.17 -2.69
C LEU A 96 20.16 25.88 -3.78
N TYR A 97 20.67 25.12 -4.75
CA TYR A 97 21.31 25.65 -5.95
C TYR A 97 20.69 25.02 -7.18
N GLY A 98 20.39 25.82 -8.20
CA GLY A 98 19.80 25.27 -9.43
C GLY A 98 19.57 26.32 -10.51
N ASP A 99 18.85 25.89 -11.53
CA ASP A 99 18.42 26.71 -12.67
C ASP A 99 16.92 26.48 -12.88
N ILE A 100 16.15 27.56 -13.05
CA ILE A 100 14.71 27.49 -13.27
C ILE A 100 14.37 26.68 -14.54
N GLU A 101 15.27 26.64 -15.53
CA GLU A 101 15.07 25.88 -16.75
C GLU A 101 15.31 24.36 -16.55
N ASN A 102 16.06 23.98 -15.51
CA ASN A 102 16.36 22.60 -15.18
C ASN A 102 16.20 22.31 -13.67
N LEU A 103 14.95 22.25 -13.23
CA LEU A 103 14.63 22.00 -11.81
C LEU A 103 14.95 20.56 -11.34
N ASN A 104 15.09 19.60 -12.25
CA ASN A 104 15.53 18.24 -11.90
C ASN A 104 17.01 18.19 -11.47
N GLY A 105 17.76 19.24 -11.74
CA GLY A 105 19.16 19.38 -11.34
C GLY A 105 19.38 20.22 -10.07
N ILE A 106 18.34 20.51 -9.29
CA ILE A 106 18.49 21.23 -8.03
C ILE A 106 19.39 20.43 -7.08
N GLN A 107 20.44 21.11 -6.60
CA GLN A 107 21.31 20.59 -5.56
C GLN A 107 20.86 21.12 -4.21
N VAL A 108 20.64 20.24 -3.26
CA VAL A 108 20.22 20.57 -1.90
C VAL A 108 21.31 20.19 -0.92
N LYS A 109 21.72 21.12 -0.07
CA LYS A 109 22.72 20.90 0.98
C LYS A 109 22.10 21.15 2.35
N GLY A 110 22.50 20.35 3.34
CA GLY A 110 22.06 20.51 4.72
C GLY A 110 20.86 19.65 5.12
N SER A 111 20.27 18.88 4.20
CA SER A 111 19.20 17.94 4.49
C SER A 111 19.64 16.48 4.29
N PRO A 112 19.74 15.68 5.37
CA PRO A 112 19.95 14.25 5.25
C PRO A 112 18.78 13.54 4.55
N SER A 113 17.53 13.97 4.82
CA SER A 113 16.34 13.40 4.19
C SER A 113 16.31 13.65 2.69
N GLU A 114 16.74 14.84 2.25
CA GLU A 114 16.85 15.13 0.82
C GLU A 114 17.95 14.30 0.14
N SER A 115 19.08 14.08 0.82
CA SER A 115 20.13 13.21 0.29
C SER A 115 19.62 11.78 0.01
N ASP A 116 18.79 11.24 0.92
CA ASP A 116 18.13 9.95 0.74
C ASP A 116 17.06 10.00 -0.37
N PHE A 117 16.35 11.13 -0.50
CA PHE A 117 15.34 11.33 -1.54
C PHE A 117 15.98 11.43 -2.94
N GLN A 118 17.07 12.18 -3.08
CA GLN A 118 17.83 12.25 -4.33
C GLN A 118 18.40 10.87 -4.73
N PHE A 119 18.89 10.10 -3.75
CA PHE A 119 19.30 8.73 -4.01
C PHE A 119 18.13 7.86 -4.47
N PHE A 120 16.95 8.00 -3.85
CA PHE A 120 15.73 7.33 -4.29
C PHE A 120 15.39 7.72 -5.73
N GLU A 121 15.34 9.01 -6.07
CA GLU A 121 15.02 9.46 -7.42
C GLU A 121 16.01 8.90 -8.47
N GLN A 122 17.29 8.98 -8.22
CA GLN A 122 18.32 8.48 -9.12
C GLN A 122 18.25 6.96 -9.34
N ASP A 123 17.96 6.22 -8.27
CA ASP A 123 17.98 4.75 -8.30
C ASP A 123 16.67 4.15 -8.83
N PHE A 124 15.51 4.83 -8.68
CA PHE A 124 14.19 4.30 -9.02
C PHE A 124 13.53 4.93 -10.25
N ASN A 125 13.75 6.22 -10.55
CA ASN A 125 13.11 6.90 -11.67
C ASN A 125 13.31 6.22 -13.04
N PRO A 126 14.48 5.63 -13.38
CA PRO A 126 14.65 4.90 -14.63
C PRO A 126 13.68 3.70 -14.75
N PHE A 127 13.40 3.02 -13.64
CA PHE A 127 12.48 1.88 -13.60
C PHE A 127 11.02 2.31 -13.67
N PHE A 128 10.64 3.40 -13.00
CA PHE A 128 9.30 3.97 -13.13
C PHE A 128 9.03 4.47 -14.57
N ALA A 129 9.99 5.11 -15.19
CA ALA A 129 9.91 5.48 -16.61
C ALA A 129 9.73 4.24 -17.51
N ARG A 130 10.44 3.14 -17.20
CA ARG A 130 10.28 1.87 -17.93
C ARG A 130 8.89 1.25 -17.74
N ILE A 131 8.37 1.23 -16.51
CA ILE A 131 6.97 0.78 -16.23
C ILE A 131 5.97 1.59 -17.05
N ASN A 132 6.09 2.92 -17.05
CA ASN A 132 5.20 3.79 -17.83
C ASN A 132 5.29 3.50 -19.33
N GLN A 133 6.50 3.32 -19.87
CA GLN A 133 6.71 2.96 -21.28
C GLN A 133 6.05 1.62 -21.64
N LEU A 134 6.24 0.59 -20.78
CA LEU A 134 5.65 -0.73 -21.00
C LEU A 134 4.12 -0.68 -20.92
N SER A 135 3.57 0.11 -19.99
CA SER A 135 2.12 0.34 -19.90
C SER A 135 1.55 1.01 -21.14
N GLN A 136 2.27 1.99 -21.71
CA GLN A 136 1.88 2.62 -22.98
C GLN A 136 1.92 1.64 -24.16
N LEU A 137 2.97 0.81 -24.24
CA LEU A 137 3.09 -0.24 -25.25
C LEU A 137 1.97 -1.29 -25.13
N ALA A 138 1.59 -1.67 -23.90
CA ALA A 138 0.49 -2.62 -23.68
C ALA A 138 -0.89 -2.08 -24.12
N ASN A 139 -1.05 -0.75 -24.18
CA ASN A 139 -2.27 -0.09 -24.65
C ASN A 139 -2.20 0.33 -26.15
N SER A 140 -1.12 -0.02 -26.87
CA SER A 140 -0.96 0.30 -28.29
C SER A 140 -1.75 -0.67 -29.19
N PRO A 141 -2.12 -0.30 -30.41
CA PRO A 141 -2.82 -1.18 -31.35
C PRO A 141 -2.07 -2.48 -31.66
N ASP A 142 -0.74 -2.48 -31.61
CA ASP A 142 0.11 -3.63 -31.90
C ASP A 142 0.41 -4.49 -30.65
N ALA A 143 -0.19 -4.18 -29.50
CA ALA A 143 0.07 -4.85 -28.24
C ALA A 143 -0.16 -6.38 -28.30
N ALA A 144 -1.18 -6.82 -29.06
CA ALA A 144 -1.55 -8.23 -29.19
C ALA A 144 -0.39 -9.09 -29.73
N LEU A 145 0.41 -8.55 -30.64
CA LEU A 145 1.57 -9.25 -31.25
C LEU A 145 2.78 -9.37 -30.32
N LYS A 146 2.83 -8.57 -29.26
CA LYS A 146 3.97 -8.44 -28.33
C LYS A 146 3.60 -8.69 -26.88
N LYS A 147 2.41 -9.22 -26.60
CA LYS A 147 1.82 -9.33 -25.27
C LYS A 147 2.75 -10.03 -24.28
N ASP A 148 3.29 -11.21 -24.64
CA ASP A 148 4.13 -11.98 -23.75
C ASP A 148 5.45 -11.26 -23.46
N SER A 149 6.10 -10.71 -24.50
CA SER A 149 7.36 -9.95 -24.35
C SER A 149 7.20 -8.69 -23.50
N ILE A 150 6.05 -7.97 -23.62
CA ILE A 150 5.74 -6.80 -22.79
C ILE A 150 5.49 -7.25 -21.34
N GLY A 151 4.74 -8.34 -21.15
CA GLY A 151 4.46 -8.93 -19.84
C GLY A 151 5.73 -9.35 -19.12
N ASP A 152 6.63 -10.08 -19.78
CA ASP A 152 7.90 -10.52 -19.20
C ASP A 152 8.79 -9.32 -18.83
N ALA A 153 8.89 -8.32 -19.71
CA ALA A 153 9.65 -7.10 -19.42
C ALA A 153 9.09 -6.32 -18.24
N TYR A 154 7.75 -6.26 -18.10
CA TYR A 154 7.09 -5.64 -16.97
C TYR A 154 7.42 -6.39 -15.66
N GLN A 155 7.23 -7.71 -15.63
CA GLN A 155 7.51 -8.53 -14.45
C GLN A 155 8.99 -8.45 -14.03
N PHE A 156 9.91 -8.49 -14.98
CA PHE A 156 11.34 -8.31 -14.70
C PHE A 156 11.64 -6.93 -14.10
N THR A 157 11.01 -5.86 -14.63
CA THR A 157 11.18 -4.50 -14.12
C THR A 157 10.62 -4.39 -12.68
N VAL A 158 9.42 -4.93 -12.42
CA VAL A 158 8.83 -4.96 -11.08
C VAL A 158 9.72 -5.74 -10.11
N MET A 159 10.19 -6.93 -10.48
CA MET A 159 11.11 -7.72 -9.64
C MET A 159 12.39 -6.94 -9.30
N THR A 160 12.96 -6.23 -10.27
CA THR A 160 14.14 -5.39 -10.05
C THR A 160 13.85 -4.26 -9.06
N ILE A 161 12.71 -3.59 -9.19
CA ILE A 161 12.25 -2.57 -8.23
C ILE A 161 12.14 -3.17 -6.82
N GLN A 162 11.52 -4.35 -6.69
CA GLN A 162 11.34 -5.00 -5.38
C GLN A 162 12.68 -5.30 -4.69
N LEU A 163 13.69 -5.80 -5.43
CA LEU A 163 15.04 -6.02 -4.90
C LEU A 163 15.72 -4.72 -4.46
N LYS A 164 15.54 -3.64 -5.23
CA LYS A 164 16.08 -2.31 -4.88
C LYS A 164 15.41 -1.74 -3.63
N VAL A 165 14.09 -1.94 -3.46
CA VAL A 165 13.37 -1.55 -2.24
C VAL A 165 13.97 -2.23 -1.02
N ASP A 166 14.20 -3.55 -1.08
CA ASP A 166 14.80 -4.29 0.03
C ASP A 166 16.20 -3.75 0.38
N SER A 167 17.04 -3.49 -0.64
CA SER A 167 18.36 -2.88 -0.45
C SER A 167 18.32 -1.47 0.13
N PHE A 168 17.36 -0.64 -0.32
CA PHE A 168 17.17 0.72 0.20
C PHE A 168 16.79 0.70 1.68
N ILE A 169 15.78 -0.09 2.05
CA ILE A 169 15.30 -0.19 3.44
C ILE A 169 16.38 -0.75 4.35
N GLN A 170 17.13 -1.77 3.92
CA GLN A 170 18.22 -2.34 4.70
C GLN A 170 19.28 -1.30 5.06
N LYS A 171 19.59 -0.37 4.15
CA LYS A 171 20.61 0.66 4.34
C LYS A 171 20.07 1.93 5.00
N ARG A 172 18.78 2.19 4.88
CA ARG A 172 18.12 3.46 5.25
C ARG A 172 16.83 3.28 6.04
N GLY A 173 16.75 2.23 6.89
CA GLY A 173 15.55 1.92 7.67
C GLY A 173 15.13 3.02 8.67
N SER A 174 16.01 3.96 9.00
CA SER A 174 15.70 5.14 9.83
C SER A 174 15.43 6.43 9.01
N SER A 175 15.48 6.35 7.69
CA SER A 175 15.16 7.48 6.81
C SER A 175 13.64 7.66 6.67
N TYR A 176 13.16 8.89 6.76
CA TYR A 176 11.75 9.23 6.47
C TYR A 176 11.36 9.00 5.01
N VAL A 177 12.32 8.86 4.10
CA VAL A 177 12.10 8.47 2.70
C VAL A 177 11.74 6.98 2.59
N SER A 178 12.14 6.13 3.53
CA SER A 178 11.85 4.70 3.47
C SER A 178 10.35 4.36 3.51
N PRO A 179 9.53 4.87 4.45
CA PRO A 179 8.09 4.65 4.39
C PRO A 179 7.45 5.36 3.18
N PHE A 180 7.95 6.51 2.74
CA PHE A 180 7.51 7.14 1.48
C PHE A 180 7.74 6.23 0.27
N LEU A 181 8.93 5.63 0.15
CA LEU A 181 9.22 4.63 -0.90
C LEU A 181 8.22 3.48 -0.87
N LEU A 182 7.89 2.95 0.32
CA LEU A 182 6.88 1.88 0.43
C LEU A 182 5.51 2.33 -0.08
N VAL A 183 5.10 3.57 0.16
CA VAL A 183 3.84 4.13 -0.41
C VAL A 183 3.89 4.14 -1.93
N VAL A 184 4.99 4.63 -2.51
CA VAL A 184 5.15 4.74 -3.97
C VAL A 184 5.11 3.36 -4.66
N VAL A 185 5.75 2.36 -4.07
CA VAL A 185 5.86 1.01 -4.69
C VAL A 185 4.73 0.05 -4.31
N ASN A 186 3.85 0.42 -3.39
CA ASN A 186 2.77 -0.46 -2.90
C ASN A 186 1.85 -0.96 -4.03
N GLN A 187 1.69 -0.18 -5.09
CA GLN A 187 0.86 -0.54 -6.24
C GLN A 187 1.49 -1.61 -7.16
N LEU A 188 2.78 -1.92 -6.96
CA LEU A 188 3.51 -2.88 -7.79
C LEU A 188 3.51 -4.30 -7.22
N SER A 189 2.85 -4.52 -6.07
CA SER A 189 2.74 -5.84 -5.44
C SER A 189 1.53 -5.90 -4.52
N ASP A 190 0.76 -6.97 -4.62
CA ASP A 190 -0.38 -7.27 -3.74
C ASP A 190 0.05 -8.08 -2.49
N ASP A 191 1.36 -8.31 -2.30
CA ASP A 191 1.88 -9.09 -1.19
C ASP A 191 1.96 -8.24 0.09
N VAL A 192 0.87 -8.28 0.86
CA VAL A 192 0.77 -7.57 2.14
C VAL A 192 1.78 -8.05 3.18
N PHE A 193 2.21 -9.32 3.13
CA PHE A 193 3.20 -9.85 4.07
C PHE A 193 4.61 -9.36 3.75
N LEU A 194 4.93 -9.22 2.47
CA LEU A 194 6.17 -8.56 2.04
C LEU A 194 6.17 -7.09 2.48
N LEU A 195 5.06 -6.38 2.28
CA LEU A 195 4.91 -5.00 2.75
C LEU A 195 5.10 -4.90 4.27
N GLU A 196 4.47 -5.80 5.05
CA GLU A 196 4.63 -5.84 6.50
C GLU A 196 6.07 -6.13 6.94
N LYS A 197 6.73 -7.11 6.32
CA LYS A 197 8.13 -7.44 6.60
C LYS A 197 9.04 -6.20 6.40
N ARG A 198 8.82 -5.46 5.33
CA ARG A 198 9.56 -4.22 5.03
C ARG A 198 9.27 -3.13 6.06
N TYR A 199 8.00 -2.94 6.41
CA TYR A 199 7.58 -2.00 7.43
C TYR A 199 8.23 -2.31 8.79
N GLN A 200 8.28 -3.58 9.20
CA GLN A 200 8.91 -4.01 10.45
C GLN A 200 10.44 -3.78 10.47
N SER A 201 11.07 -3.65 9.30
CA SER A 201 12.50 -3.32 9.18
C SER A 201 12.80 -1.83 9.34
N LEU A 202 11.77 -0.97 9.38
CA LEU A 202 11.92 0.46 9.63
C LEU A 202 12.15 0.73 11.12
N SER A 203 12.85 1.82 11.45
CA SER A 203 12.99 2.24 12.85
C SER A 203 11.64 2.67 13.45
N PRO A 204 11.45 2.52 14.78
CA PRO A 204 10.19 2.90 15.44
C PRO A 204 9.78 4.36 15.19
N GLU A 205 10.75 5.28 15.06
CA GLU A 205 10.49 6.69 14.79
C GLU A 205 9.79 6.89 13.43
N VAL A 206 10.32 6.29 12.36
CA VAL A 206 9.73 6.45 11.01
C VAL A 206 8.48 5.60 10.81
N GLN A 207 8.29 4.51 11.57
CA GLN A 207 7.01 3.79 11.61
C GLN A 207 5.88 4.66 12.16
N GLN A 208 6.18 5.60 13.07
CA GLN A 208 5.19 6.54 13.62
C GLN A 208 5.01 7.81 12.77
N SER A 209 5.79 7.98 11.70
CA SER A 209 5.62 9.09 10.75
C SER A 209 4.28 8.99 10.00
N MET A 210 3.91 10.06 9.30
CA MET A 210 2.71 10.10 8.48
C MET A 210 2.67 8.96 7.44
N TYR A 211 3.75 8.78 6.69
CA TYR A 211 3.84 7.67 5.72
C TYR A 211 3.92 6.32 6.40
N GLY A 212 4.59 6.21 7.54
CA GLY A 212 4.65 4.97 8.34
C GLY A 212 3.27 4.54 8.83
N LYS A 213 2.46 5.46 9.37
CA LYS A 213 1.09 5.21 9.79
C LYS A 213 0.19 4.84 8.61
N TYR A 214 0.35 5.51 7.46
CA TYR A 214 -0.38 5.16 6.25
C TYR A 214 -0.07 3.73 5.81
N ILE A 215 1.21 3.33 5.78
CA ILE A 215 1.59 1.94 5.43
C ILE A 215 1.04 0.94 6.46
N ARG A 216 1.06 1.27 7.75
CA ARG A 216 0.43 0.42 8.78
C ARG A 216 -1.04 0.18 8.49
N GLU A 217 -1.78 1.23 8.15
CA GLU A 217 -3.18 1.12 7.75
C GLU A 217 -3.37 0.26 6.49
N GLN A 218 -2.49 0.41 5.47
CA GLN A 218 -2.53 -0.43 4.28
C GLN A 218 -2.29 -1.92 4.61
N ILE A 219 -1.36 -2.21 5.53
CA ILE A 219 -1.09 -3.58 5.99
C ILE A 219 -2.32 -4.15 6.70
N ASP A 220 -2.89 -3.43 7.66
CA ASP A 220 -4.05 -3.89 8.42
C ASP A 220 -5.26 -4.12 7.51
N ASN A 221 -5.46 -3.23 6.53
CA ASN A 221 -6.50 -3.35 5.53
C ASN A 221 -6.26 -4.52 4.56
N GLY A 222 -5.03 -4.66 4.08
CA GLY A 222 -4.64 -5.69 3.12
C GLY A 222 -4.67 -7.10 3.69
N LYS A 223 -4.49 -7.25 5.01
CA LYS A 223 -4.60 -8.54 5.70
C LYS A 223 -6.03 -9.07 5.79
N ILE A 224 -7.02 -8.22 5.66
CA ILE A 224 -8.42 -8.64 5.67
C ILE A 224 -8.69 -9.52 4.43
N GLY A 225 -8.96 -10.80 4.68
CA GLY A 225 -9.21 -11.76 3.62
C GLY A 225 -7.97 -12.14 2.78
N ALA A 226 -6.75 -11.83 3.23
CA ALA A 226 -5.53 -12.27 2.55
C ALA A 226 -5.30 -13.78 2.73
N VAL A 227 -4.77 -14.42 1.68
CA VAL A 227 -4.36 -15.83 1.76
C VAL A 227 -3.27 -15.95 2.82
N GLY A 228 -3.45 -16.90 3.74
CA GLY A 228 -2.54 -17.11 4.88
C GLY A 228 -3.03 -16.50 6.19
N THR A 229 -4.06 -15.65 6.20
CA THR A 229 -4.68 -15.12 7.43
C THR A 229 -5.84 -16.00 7.91
N GLU A 230 -6.25 -15.81 9.15
CA GLU A 230 -7.47 -16.41 9.68
C GLU A 230 -8.70 -15.72 9.11
N ALA A 231 -9.72 -16.51 8.74
CA ALA A 231 -11.02 -15.99 8.34
C ALA A 231 -11.74 -15.38 9.54
N MET A 232 -12.33 -14.20 9.37
CA MET A 232 -13.13 -13.57 10.39
C MET A 232 -14.46 -14.30 10.53
N ASP A 233 -14.81 -14.74 11.73
CA ASP A 233 -16.12 -15.36 11.99
C ASP A 233 -17.26 -14.36 11.82
N PHE A 234 -18.41 -14.87 11.39
CA PHE A 234 -19.63 -14.09 11.27
C PHE A 234 -20.87 -14.95 11.46
N ILE A 235 -22.00 -14.33 11.73
CA ILE A 235 -23.30 -14.97 11.80
C ILE A 235 -24.26 -14.17 10.92
N GLN A 236 -24.98 -14.87 10.03
CA GLN A 236 -26.02 -14.26 9.22
C GLN A 236 -27.18 -15.24 9.00
N THR A 237 -28.37 -14.77 8.71
CA THR A 237 -29.57 -15.62 8.60
C THR A 237 -29.68 -16.28 7.23
N ASP A 238 -30.12 -17.54 7.23
CA ASP A 238 -30.41 -18.29 6.01
C ASP A 238 -31.78 -17.92 5.40
N THR A 239 -32.17 -18.65 4.34
CA THR A 239 -33.47 -18.46 3.67
C THR A 239 -34.66 -18.79 4.54
N SER A 240 -34.50 -19.53 5.65
CA SER A 240 -35.57 -19.83 6.62
C SER A 240 -35.64 -18.83 7.78
N GLY A 241 -34.63 -17.91 7.89
CA GLY A 241 -34.46 -16.99 8.99
C GLY A 241 -33.63 -17.56 10.15
N SER A 242 -33.04 -18.74 9.98
CA SER A 242 -32.18 -19.37 10.98
C SER A 242 -30.76 -18.82 10.94
N PRO A 243 -30.10 -18.58 12.10
CA PRO A 243 -28.73 -18.09 12.12
C PRO A 243 -27.74 -19.17 11.69
N VAL A 244 -26.82 -18.81 10.80
CA VAL A 244 -25.73 -19.67 10.34
C VAL A 244 -24.41 -18.93 10.59
N SER A 245 -23.48 -19.58 11.31
CA SER A 245 -22.14 -19.02 11.54
C SER A 245 -21.11 -19.69 10.63
N LEU A 246 -20.06 -18.93 10.22
CA LEU A 246 -18.93 -19.54 9.52
C LEU A 246 -18.23 -20.57 10.41
N SER A 247 -18.11 -20.32 11.71
CA SER A 247 -17.51 -21.26 12.69
C SER A 247 -18.24 -22.61 12.79
N SER A 248 -19.52 -22.71 12.39
CA SER A 248 -20.25 -23.98 12.36
C SER A 248 -19.71 -24.97 11.31
N PHE A 249 -18.90 -24.51 10.39
CA PHE A 249 -18.25 -25.30 9.35
C PHE A 249 -16.80 -25.70 9.69
N LYS A 250 -16.30 -25.40 10.90
CA LYS A 250 -14.95 -25.83 11.32
C LYS A 250 -14.73 -27.30 11.08
N GLY A 251 -13.50 -27.66 10.67
CA GLY A 251 -13.15 -29.02 10.29
C GLY A 251 -13.39 -29.33 8.81
N LYS A 252 -13.99 -28.40 8.03
CA LYS A 252 -14.20 -28.55 6.58
C LYS A 252 -13.44 -27.50 5.80
N TYR A 253 -13.16 -27.79 4.53
CA TYR A 253 -12.85 -26.73 3.57
C TYR A 253 -14.13 -26.01 3.21
N VAL A 254 -14.17 -24.68 3.36
CA VAL A 254 -15.35 -23.85 3.12
C VAL A 254 -15.03 -22.80 2.09
N LEU A 255 -15.77 -22.75 1.00
CA LEU A 255 -15.74 -21.61 0.09
C LEU A 255 -16.80 -20.60 0.54
N VAL A 256 -16.38 -19.50 1.13
CA VAL A 256 -17.26 -18.34 1.39
C VAL A 256 -17.36 -17.55 0.10
N ASP A 257 -18.55 -17.55 -0.51
CA ASP A 257 -18.81 -16.93 -1.82
C ASP A 257 -19.77 -15.76 -1.70
N PHE A 258 -19.34 -14.57 -2.17
CA PHE A 258 -20.14 -13.35 -2.19
C PHE A 258 -20.74 -13.14 -3.58
N TRP A 259 -22.06 -13.12 -3.63
CA TRP A 259 -22.82 -13.06 -4.87
C TRP A 259 -24.13 -12.30 -4.76
N ALA A 260 -24.94 -12.24 -5.82
CA ALA A 260 -26.32 -11.78 -5.78
C ALA A 260 -27.12 -12.27 -7.00
N SER A 261 -28.44 -12.30 -6.88
CA SER A 261 -29.36 -12.69 -7.97
C SER A 261 -29.23 -11.80 -9.21
N TRP A 262 -28.96 -10.51 -8.99
CA TRP A 262 -28.79 -9.49 -10.05
C TRP A 262 -27.37 -9.46 -10.63
N CYS A 263 -26.40 -10.16 -10.04
CA CYS A 263 -25.02 -10.20 -10.49
C CYS A 263 -24.86 -11.16 -11.68
N LYS A 264 -24.91 -10.65 -12.89
CA LYS A 264 -24.77 -11.48 -14.10
C LYS A 264 -23.47 -12.31 -14.14
N PRO A 265 -22.26 -11.77 -13.82
CA PRO A 265 -21.05 -12.59 -13.76
C PRO A 265 -21.12 -13.69 -12.69
N CYS A 266 -21.77 -13.45 -11.54
CA CYS A 266 -21.96 -14.46 -10.51
C CYS A 266 -22.82 -15.64 -11.03
N ARG A 267 -23.95 -15.30 -11.69
CA ARG A 267 -24.86 -16.28 -12.28
C ARG A 267 -24.19 -17.12 -13.37
N MET A 268 -23.23 -16.55 -14.11
CA MET A 268 -22.42 -17.27 -15.09
C MET A 268 -21.40 -18.21 -14.44
N GLU A 269 -20.92 -17.91 -13.26
CA GLU A 269 -19.97 -18.73 -12.50
C GLU A 269 -20.66 -19.84 -11.69
N ASN A 270 -21.92 -19.67 -11.28
CA ASN A 270 -22.65 -20.64 -10.47
C ASN A 270 -22.65 -22.08 -11.01
N PRO A 271 -22.77 -22.36 -12.32
CA PRO A 271 -22.62 -23.73 -12.84
C PRO A 271 -21.26 -24.36 -12.53
N ASN A 272 -20.16 -23.62 -12.60
CA ASN A 272 -18.82 -24.11 -12.25
C ASN A 272 -18.76 -24.43 -10.75
N LEU A 273 -19.36 -23.57 -9.92
CA LEU A 273 -19.41 -23.76 -8.48
C LEU A 273 -20.25 -24.99 -8.10
N VAL A 274 -21.38 -25.23 -8.78
CA VAL A 274 -22.20 -26.45 -8.62
C VAL A 274 -21.38 -27.68 -8.99
N ALA A 275 -20.68 -27.68 -10.12
CA ALA A 275 -19.84 -28.79 -10.55
C ALA A 275 -18.70 -29.08 -9.53
N ALA A 276 -18.03 -28.05 -9.03
CA ALA A 276 -17.01 -28.20 -8.00
C ALA A 276 -17.60 -28.73 -6.68
N TYR A 277 -18.75 -28.20 -6.24
CA TYR A 277 -19.43 -28.71 -5.05
C TYR A 277 -19.81 -30.21 -5.18
N GLU A 278 -20.43 -30.59 -6.25
CA GLU A 278 -20.81 -32.02 -6.48
C GLU A 278 -19.58 -32.93 -6.48
N ARG A 279 -18.48 -32.51 -7.06
CA ARG A 279 -17.24 -33.28 -7.14
C ARG A 279 -16.55 -33.43 -5.78
N PHE A 280 -16.55 -32.39 -4.93
CA PHE A 280 -15.75 -32.38 -3.71
C PHE A 280 -16.54 -32.46 -2.40
N LYS A 281 -17.88 -32.37 -2.40
CA LYS A 281 -18.72 -32.45 -1.18
C LYS A 281 -18.46 -33.69 -0.30
N ALA A 282 -18.15 -34.81 -0.92
CA ALA A 282 -17.80 -36.05 -0.19
C ALA A 282 -16.38 -36.06 0.36
N LYS A 283 -15.54 -35.06 -0.01
CA LYS A 283 -14.14 -34.90 0.39
C LYS A 283 -13.95 -33.77 1.41
N ASN A 284 -14.93 -33.62 2.29
CA ASN A 284 -14.87 -32.60 3.35
C ASN A 284 -14.88 -31.15 2.85
N PHE A 285 -15.53 -30.86 1.71
CA PHE A 285 -15.70 -29.53 1.14
C PHE A 285 -17.16 -29.09 1.20
N THR A 286 -17.38 -27.79 1.43
CA THR A 286 -18.69 -27.16 1.32
C THR A 286 -18.58 -25.72 0.86
N VAL A 287 -19.73 -25.12 0.52
CA VAL A 287 -19.85 -23.70 0.18
C VAL A 287 -20.76 -23.03 1.20
N LEU A 288 -20.47 -21.78 1.55
CA LEU A 288 -21.33 -20.87 2.29
C LEU A 288 -21.44 -19.58 1.47
N SER A 289 -22.59 -19.38 0.82
CA SER A 289 -22.79 -18.21 -0.02
C SER A 289 -23.45 -17.06 0.77
N VAL A 290 -22.87 -15.87 0.66
CA VAL A 290 -23.36 -14.63 1.26
C VAL A 290 -23.94 -13.76 0.15
N SER A 291 -25.27 -13.55 0.19
CA SER A 291 -25.95 -12.77 -0.84
C SER A 291 -26.01 -11.28 -0.50
N LEU A 292 -25.75 -10.45 -1.51
CA LEU A 292 -25.93 -9.00 -1.48
C LEU A 292 -27.27 -8.56 -2.09
N ASP A 293 -28.29 -9.41 -2.02
CA ASP A 293 -29.64 -9.06 -2.48
C ASP A 293 -30.36 -8.11 -1.55
N ARG A 294 -31.35 -7.40 -2.07
CA ARG A 294 -32.35 -6.63 -1.29
C ARG A 294 -33.68 -7.34 -1.20
N SER A 295 -34.01 -8.18 -2.19
CA SER A 295 -35.25 -8.91 -2.29
C SER A 295 -35.02 -10.37 -1.96
N ARG A 296 -35.71 -10.84 -0.90
CA ARG A 296 -35.67 -12.24 -0.52
C ARG A 296 -36.21 -13.16 -1.64
N ASP A 297 -37.29 -12.73 -2.30
CA ASP A 297 -37.91 -13.55 -3.35
C ASP A 297 -37.00 -13.71 -4.57
N ALA A 298 -36.32 -12.62 -4.99
CA ALA A 298 -35.34 -12.68 -6.08
C ALA A 298 -34.15 -13.58 -5.73
N TRP A 299 -33.63 -13.45 -4.49
CA TRP A 299 -32.57 -14.31 -3.97
C TRP A 299 -32.95 -15.79 -3.95
N VAL A 300 -34.09 -16.13 -3.32
CA VAL A 300 -34.56 -17.53 -3.23
C VAL A 300 -34.83 -18.09 -4.62
N LYS A 301 -35.44 -17.32 -5.53
CA LYS A 301 -35.65 -17.73 -6.91
C LYS A 301 -34.31 -18.03 -7.61
N ALA A 302 -33.32 -17.20 -7.44
CA ALA A 302 -31.98 -17.40 -8.07
C ALA A 302 -31.29 -18.65 -7.52
N ILE A 303 -31.38 -18.92 -6.21
CA ILE A 303 -30.89 -20.17 -5.59
C ILE A 303 -31.51 -21.39 -6.27
N GLN A 304 -32.82 -21.38 -6.51
CA GLN A 304 -33.53 -22.47 -7.15
C GLN A 304 -33.15 -22.63 -8.63
N ASP A 305 -33.15 -21.51 -9.38
CA ASP A 305 -32.83 -21.50 -10.80
C ASP A 305 -31.43 -22.05 -11.06
N ASP A 306 -30.45 -21.67 -10.22
CA ASP A 306 -29.02 -22.06 -10.36
C ASP A 306 -28.68 -23.35 -9.59
N LYS A 307 -29.64 -23.96 -8.87
CA LYS A 307 -29.48 -25.22 -8.11
C LYS A 307 -28.39 -25.12 -7.02
N LEU A 308 -28.35 -24.04 -6.30
CA LEU A 308 -27.36 -23.78 -5.22
C LEU A 308 -27.82 -24.49 -3.94
N VAL A 309 -27.43 -25.76 -3.75
CA VAL A 309 -27.95 -26.66 -2.71
C VAL A 309 -27.28 -26.53 -1.34
N TRP A 310 -26.27 -25.69 -1.21
CA TRP A 310 -25.53 -25.43 0.03
C TRP A 310 -26.10 -24.24 0.82
N SER A 311 -25.51 -23.97 1.98
CA SER A 311 -25.94 -22.90 2.87
C SER A 311 -25.85 -21.53 2.22
N GLN A 312 -26.97 -20.79 2.27
CA GLN A 312 -27.15 -19.48 1.69
C GLN A 312 -27.56 -18.50 2.80
N VAL A 313 -26.84 -17.38 2.96
CA VAL A 313 -27.16 -16.39 3.99
C VAL A 313 -27.23 -14.98 3.41
N SER A 314 -28.05 -14.12 4.02
CA SER A 314 -28.16 -12.70 3.66
C SER A 314 -28.83 -11.90 4.78
N ASP A 315 -28.48 -10.61 4.90
CA ASP A 315 -29.24 -9.64 5.70
C ASP A 315 -30.12 -8.71 4.83
N LEU A 316 -30.11 -8.95 3.51
CA LEU A 316 -30.86 -8.21 2.50
C LEU A 316 -30.52 -6.70 2.43
N LYS A 317 -29.32 -6.32 2.84
CA LYS A 317 -28.87 -4.91 2.89
C LYS A 317 -28.01 -4.46 1.71
N PHE A 318 -27.96 -5.24 0.61
CA PHE A 318 -27.19 -4.91 -0.58
C PHE A 318 -25.69 -4.73 -0.24
N TRP A 319 -25.05 -3.65 -0.71
CA TRP A 319 -23.65 -3.35 -0.38
C TRP A 319 -23.41 -3.02 1.11
N ASN A 320 -24.45 -2.73 1.88
CA ASN A 320 -24.40 -2.57 3.33
C ASN A 320 -24.56 -3.91 4.09
N ASN A 321 -24.46 -5.06 3.39
CA ASN A 321 -24.43 -6.36 4.03
C ASN A 321 -23.29 -6.41 5.06
N ALA A 322 -23.61 -6.78 6.31
CA ALA A 322 -22.65 -6.71 7.41
C ALA A 322 -21.39 -7.55 7.18
N VAL A 323 -21.56 -8.75 6.59
CA VAL A 323 -20.43 -9.65 6.27
C VAL A 323 -19.61 -9.10 5.11
N ALA A 324 -20.26 -8.56 4.09
CA ALA A 324 -19.57 -7.93 2.96
C ALA A 324 -18.74 -6.71 3.43
N MET A 325 -19.27 -5.91 4.34
CA MET A 325 -18.54 -4.79 4.95
C MET A 325 -17.35 -5.28 5.80
N GLN A 326 -17.56 -6.32 6.62
CA GLN A 326 -16.51 -6.93 7.45
C GLN A 326 -15.33 -7.44 6.61
N TYR A 327 -15.61 -8.12 5.49
CA TYR A 327 -14.62 -8.64 4.55
C TYR A 327 -14.19 -7.62 3.49
N ARG A 328 -14.69 -6.37 3.57
CA ARG A 328 -14.40 -5.25 2.65
C ARG A 328 -14.64 -5.62 1.18
N ILE A 329 -15.76 -6.26 0.92
CA ILE A 329 -16.18 -6.65 -0.43
C ILE A 329 -16.59 -5.40 -1.20
N GLN A 330 -15.87 -5.10 -2.28
CA GLN A 330 -16.13 -3.93 -3.14
C GLN A 330 -16.70 -4.33 -4.50
N GLN A 331 -16.59 -5.60 -4.86
CA GLN A 331 -17.10 -6.16 -6.12
C GLN A 331 -17.52 -7.61 -5.93
N ILE A 332 -18.46 -8.07 -6.73
CA ILE A 332 -18.87 -9.48 -6.82
C ILE A 332 -18.84 -9.96 -8.27
N PRO A 333 -18.59 -11.28 -8.50
CA PRO A 333 -18.34 -12.34 -7.52
C PRO A 333 -16.99 -12.18 -6.83
N GLN A 334 -16.90 -12.53 -5.54
CA GLN A 334 -15.65 -12.64 -4.78
C GLN A 334 -15.78 -13.82 -3.81
N ASN A 335 -14.70 -14.57 -3.60
CA ASN A 335 -14.73 -15.70 -2.67
C ASN A 335 -13.42 -15.87 -1.90
N PHE A 336 -13.52 -16.63 -0.80
CA PHE A 336 -12.40 -17.05 0.04
C PHE A 336 -12.54 -18.55 0.31
N LEU A 337 -11.52 -19.32 -0.03
CA LEU A 337 -11.42 -20.74 0.34
C LEU A 337 -10.72 -20.83 1.69
N ILE A 338 -11.41 -21.41 2.67
CA ILE A 338 -10.98 -21.53 4.07
C ILE A 338 -10.69 -22.98 4.36
N ASP A 339 -9.57 -23.27 5.02
CA ASP A 339 -9.19 -24.63 5.42
C ASP A 339 -9.91 -25.10 6.71
N PRO A 340 -9.81 -26.37 7.10
CA PRO A 340 -10.43 -26.91 8.31
C PRO A 340 -10.05 -26.21 9.63
N ASN A 341 -8.92 -25.50 9.65
CA ASN A 341 -8.45 -24.75 10.82
C ASN A 341 -8.97 -23.30 10.84
N GLY A 342 -9.66 -22.85 9.80
CA GLY A 342 -10.17 -21.49 9.68
C GLY A 342 -9.24 -20.54 8.92
N LYS A 343 -8.16 -21.04 8.29
CA LYS A 343 -7.20 -20.23 7.56
C LYS A 343 -7.60 -20.08 6.10
N ILE A 344 -7.52 -18.86 5.56
CA ILE A 344 -7.76 -18.60 4.14
C ILE A 344 -6.61 -19.18 3.31
N VAL A 345 -6.94 -20.13 2.43
CA VAL A 345 -5.98 -20.82 1.56
C VAL A 345 -6.18 -20.52 0.08
N GLY A 346 -7.19 -19.70 -0.26
CA GLY A 346 -7.44 -19.23 -1.62
C GLY A 346 -8.38 -18.03 -1.63
N LYS A 347 -8.29 -17.19 -2.67
CA LYS A 347 -9.12 -16.00 -2.87
C LYS A 347 -9.45 -15.84 -4.34
N ASN A 348 -10.67 -15.42 -4.66
CA ASN A 348 -11.14 -15.16 -6.02
C ASN A 348 -10.97 -16.34 -7.00
N LEU A 349 -11.13 -17.56 -6.48
CA LEU A 349 -11.00 -18.78 -7.27
C LEU A 349 -12.25 -18.98 -8.14
N ARG A 350 -12.08 -19.27 -9.43
CA ARG A 350 -13.19 -19.45 -10.40
C ARG A 350 -12.86 -20.53 -11.43
N GLY A 351 -13.90 -21.18 -11.96
CA GLY A 351 -13.75 -22.16 -13.04
C GLY A 351 -12.65 -23.18 -12.77
N THR A 352 -11.70 -23.26 -13.69
CA THR A 352 -10.56 -24.21 -13.62
C THR A 352 -9.62 -23.92 -12.46
N ASP A 353 -9.49 -22.68 -12.00
CA ASP A 353 -8.59 -22.32 -10.87
C ASP A 353 -9.16 -22.87 -9.56
N LEU A 354 -10.49 -22.79 -9.36
CA LEU A 354 -11.16 -23.37 -8.20
C LEU A 354 -10.98 -24.89 -8.21
N ASP A 355 -11.25 -25.54 -9.33
CA ASP A 355 -11.12 -27.00 -9.46
C ASP A 355 -9.68 -27.46 -9.21
N SER A 356 -8.70 -26.81 -9.82
CA SER A 356 -7.28 -27.09 -9.64
C SER A 356 -6.84 -26.91 -8.17
N ARG A 357 -7.31 -25.84 -7.51
CA ARG A 357 -7.00 -25.60 -6.10
C ARG A 357 -7.60 -26.66 -5.18
N LEU A 358 -8.86 -27.03 -5.40
CA LEU A 358 -9.53 -28.09 -4.64
C LEU A 358 -8.89 -29.46 -4.92
N CYS A 359 -8.51 -29.76 -6.16
CA CYS A 359 -7.74 -30.96 -6.50
C CYS A 359 -6.42 -31.03 -5.73
N ALA A 360 -5.68 -29.94 -5.67
CA ALA A 360 -4.40 -29.88 -4.96
C ALA A 360 -4.56 -30.11 -3.44
N LEU A 361 -5.68 -29.71 -2.86
CA LEU A 361 -5.94 -29.82 -1.42
C LEU A 361 -6.63 -31.13 -1.03
N LEU A 362 -7.51 -31.67 -1.89
CA LEU A 362 -8.42 -32.76 -1.57
C LEU A 362 -8.21 -34.03 -2.42
N GLY A 363 -7.30 -33.92 -3.42
CA GLY A 363 -7.11 -34.97 -4.43
C GLY A 363 -8.13 -34.86 -5.56
N CYS A 364 -7.67 -35.13 -6.79
CA CYS A 364 -8.51 -35.07 -8.01
C CYS A 364 -9.40 -36.28 -8.26
N ASN A 365 -9.13 -37.44 -7.62
CA ASN A 365 -9.80 -38.72 -7.90
C ASN A 365 -11.10 -38.87 -7.12
#